data_f98e649c50e8d821da56c30eb715778f
#
_entry.id   f98e649c50e8d821da56c30eb715778f
#
_cell.length_a   1.000
_cell.length_b   1.000
_cell.length_c   1.000
_cell.angle_alpha   90.00
_cell.angle_beta   90.00
_cell.angle_gamma   90.00
#
_symmetry.space_group_name_H-M   'P 1'
#
loop_
_entity.id
_entity.type
_entity.pdbx_description
1 polymer ?
#
loop_
_entity_poly.entity_id
_entity_poly.type
_entity_poly.pdbx_seq_one_letter_code
_entity_poly.pdbx_strand_id
1 'polypeptide(L)'
;ADGNAAMIVTTRERARELSKRPEIAIRIAGIGQARTDRAHMPYAPIPAAKAALAEAGIAVRDLAAVKTHNPFVVNDIVFSRETGFDVARMNNYGCSLVWGHPQGPTGLRAIIELVEELVLRGGGQGLFTGCAAGDSAMAVVVDVRDAA
;
A
#
# COMPACT_ATOMS: atom_id res chain seq x y z
N ALA A 1 13.55 13.43 -8.59
CA ALA A 1 13.26 13.67 -7.18
C ALA A 1 14.19 12.82 -6.30
N ASP A 2 14.63 13.38 -5.20
CA ASP A 2 15.46 12.71 -4.21
C ASP A 2 14.61 12.35 -2.99
N GLY A 3 14.95 11.24 -2.33
CA GLY A 3 14.23 10.82 -1.14
C GLY A 3 14.84 9.60 -0.48
N ASN A 4 14.51 9.42 0.78
CA ASN A 4 14.80 8.19 1.51
C ASN A 4 13.59 7.80 2.37
N ALA A 5 13.54 6.55 2.77
CA ALA A 5 12.56 6.02 3.70
C ALA A 5 13.16 4.84 4.46
N ALA A 6 12.78 4.67 5.70
CA ALA A 6 13.20 3.53 6.52
C ALA A 6 12.03 3.04 7.38
N MET A 7 11.95 1.73 7.56
CA MET A 7 10.96 1.08 8.40
C MET A 7 11.62 -0.12 9.09
N ILE A 8 11.27 -0.36 10.34
CA ILE A 8 11.66 -1.57 11.06
C ILE A 8 10.51 -2.57 10.96
N VAL A 9 10.77 -3.74 10.39
CA VAL A 9 9.86 -4.88 10.37
C VAL A 9 10.43 -5.95 11.29
N THR A 10 9.63 -6.40 12.24
CA THR A 10 10.08 -7.33 13.28
C THR A 10 8.90 -8.10 13.88
N THR A 11 9.12 -8.92 14.92
CA THR A 11 8.02 -9.61 15.61
C THR A 11 7.12 -8.63 16.35
N ARG A 12 5.88 -9.04 16.65
CA ARG A 12 4.90 -8.24 17.38
C ARG A 12 5.45 -7.74 18.72
N GLU A 13 6.09 -8.62 19.46
CA GLU A 13 6.65 -8.34 20.77
C GLU A 13 7.73 -7.26 20.69
N ARG A 14 8.66 -7.44 19.74
CA ARG A 14 9.74 -6.49 19.54
C ARG A 14 9.27 -5.15 18.99
N ALA A 15 8.27 -5.15 18.11
CA ALA A 15 7.64 -3.92 17.63
C ALA A 15 7.02 -3.11 18.78
N ARG A 16 6.33 -3.80 19.71
CA ARG A 16 5.74 -3.16 20.90
C ARG A 16 6.80 -2.55 21.84
N GLU A 17 7.92 -3.23 22.02
CA GLU A 17 9.04 -2.72 22.84
C GLU A 17 9.70 -1.47 22.23
N LEU A 18 9.83 -1.43 20.91
CA LEU A 18 10.48 -0.33 20.19
C LEU A 18 9.55 0.85 19.93
N SER A 19 8.25 0.63 19.95
CA SER A 19 7.25 1.64 19.61
C SER A 19 7.15 2.72 20.68
N LYS A 20 7.07 3.98 20.23
CA LYS A 20 6.68 5.10 21.10
C LYS A 20 5.18 5.11 21.39
N ARG A 21 4.40 4.31 20.66
CA ARG A 21 2.95 4.15 20.80
C ARG A 21 2.60 2.66 20.85
N PRO A 22 2.96 1.96 21.95
CA PRO A 22 2.77 0.52 22.08
C PRO A 22 1.29 0.08 22.11
N GLU A 23 0.38 1.04 22.30
CA GLU A 23 -1.06 0.85 22.21
C GLU A 23 -1.57 0.66 20.78
N ILE A 24 -0.76 0.94 19.77
CA ILE A 24 -1.10 0.74 18.36
C ILE A 24 -0.32 -0.45 17.82
N ALA A 25 -1.05 -1.44 17.32
CA ALA A 25 -0.48 -2.58 16.59
C ALA A 25 -0.56 -2.35 15.09
N ILE A 26 0.56 -2.49 14.41
CA ILE A 26 0.67 -2.41 12.96
C ILE A 26 1.15 -3.76 12.45
N ARG A 27 0.38 -4.37 11.54
CA ARG A 27 0.67 -5.70 11.01
C ARG A 27 0.68 -5.68 9.48
N ILE A 28 1.65 -6.34 8.87
CA ILE A 28 1.57 -6.74 7.47
C ILE A 28 0.63 -7.94 7.43
N ALA A 29 -0.54 -7.77 6.84
CA ALA A 29 -1.62 -8.75 6.84
C ALA A 29 -1.61 -9.63 5.60
N GLY A 30 -1.07 -9.16 4.49
CA GLY A 30 -0.95 -9.91 3.26
C GLY A 30 0.02 -9.24 2.29
N ILE A 31 0.67 -10.04 1.47
CA ILE A 31 1.61 -9.62 0.44
C ILE A 31 1.19 -10.27 -0.88
N GLY A 32 1.20 -9.50 -1.95
CA GLY A 32 0.92 -10.00 -3.29
C GLY A 32 1.99 -9.58 -4.27
N GLN A 33 2.30 -10.50 -5.18
CA GLN A 33 3.26 -10.28 -6.24
C GLN A 33 2.65 -10.78 -7.55
N ALA A 34 2.83 -10.03 -8.62
CA ALA A 34 2.30 -10.44 -9.92
C ALA A 34 3.15 -9.92 -11.08
N ARG A 35 2.91 -10.51 -12.20
CA ARG A 35 3.39 -10.07 -13.51
C ARG A 35 2.22 -10.04 -14.48
N THR A 36 2.27 -9.15 -15.45
CA THR A 36 1.28 -9.05 -16.51
C THR A 36 1.95 -9.21 -17.87
N ASP A 37 1.16 -9.16 -18.92
CA ASP A 37 1.64 -9.21 -20.30
C ASP A 37 2.59 -8.06 -20.60
N ARG A 38 3.50 -8.30 -21.55
CA ARG A 38 4.50 -7.33 -21.95
C ARG A 38 3.86 -6.01 -22.39
N ALA A 39 4.44 -4.90 -21.92
CA ALA A 39 3.96 -3.53 -22.14
C ALA A 39 2.61 -3.18 -21.50
N HIS A 40 2.17 -3.96 -20.48
CA HIS A 40 0.95 -3.69 -19.70
C HIS A 40 1.26 -3.38 -18.24
N MET A 41 2.40 -2.78 -17.94
CA MET A 41 2.87 -2.49 -16.59
C MET A 41 1.81 -1.82 -15.68
N PRO A 42 0.99 -0.85 -16.13
CA PRO A 42 -0.04 -0.24 -15.28
C PRO A 42 -1.13 -1.21 -14.80
N TYR A 43 -1.28 -2.36 -15.43
CA TYR A 43 -2.24 -3.40 -15.05
C TYR A 43 -1.70 -4.35 -13.97
N ALA A 44 -0.38 -4.53 -13.89
CA ALA A 44 0.25 -5.47 -12.97
C ALA A 44 -0.13 -5.28 -11.48
N PRO A 45 -0.38 -4.04 -10.96
CA PRO A 45 -0.86 -3.82 -9.60
C PRO A 45 -2.16 -4.54 -9.24
N ILE A 46 -3.02 -4.82 -10.22
CA ILE A 46 -4.35 -5.41 -9.99
C ILE A 46 -4.24 -6.87 -9.53
N PRO A 47 -3.60 -7.79 -10.28
CA PRO A 47 -3.41 -9.16 -9.81
C PRO A 47 -2.55 -9.23 -8.55
N ALA A 48 -1.57 -8.34 -8.35
CA ALA A 48 -0.81 -8.27 -7.12
C ALA A 48 -1.70 -7.89 -5.92
N ALA A 49 -2.57 -6.88 -6.08
CA ALA A 49 -3.53 -6.48 -5.05
C ALA A 49 -4.51 -7.61 -4.72
N LYS A 50 -5.05 -8.30 -5.73
CA LYS A 50 -5.94 -9.46 -5.53
C LYS A 50 -5.26 -10.56 -4.72
N ALA A 51 -3.98 -10.85 -4.98
CA ALA A 51 -3.22 -11.84 -4.22
C ALA A 51 -3.02 -11.40 -2.75
N ALA A 52 -2.62 -10.14 -2.51
CA ALA A 52 -2.44 -9.62 -1.15
C ALA A 52 -3.74 -9.61 -0.34
N LEU A 53 -4.85 -9.23 -0.97
CA LEU A 53 -6.18 -9.23 -0.35
C LEU A 53 -6.64 -10.65 0.00
N ALA A 54 -6.40 -11.61 -0.90
CA ALA A 54 -6.72 -13.02 -0.66
C ALA A 54 -5.91 -13.58 0.53
N GLU A 55 -4.62 -13.27 0.63
CA GLU A 55 -3.77 -13.66 1.76
C GLU A 55 -4.26 -13.03 3.07
N ALA A 56 -4.66 -11.76 3.03
CA ALA A 56 -5.21 -11.05 4.18
C ALA A 56 -6.63 -11.51 4.56
N GLY A 57 -7.33 -12.23 3.70
CA GLY A 57 -8.70 -12.70 3.91
C GLY A 57 -9.75 -11.59 3.87
N ILE A 58 -9.52 -10.52 3.08
CA ILE A 58 -10.42 -9.36 2.97
C ILE A 58 -10.77 -9.03 1.53
N ALA A 59 -11.82 -8.27 1.34
CA ALA A 59 -12.23 -7.76 0.03
C ALA A 59 -11.86 -6.28 -0.14
N VAL A 60 -11.82 -5.81 -1.38
CA VAL A 60 -11.54 -4.41 -1.71
C VAL A 60 -12.49 -3.44 -1.00
N ARG A 61 -13.76 -3.81 -0.82
CA ARG A 61 -14.77 -2.99 -0.14
C ARG A 61 -14.46 -2.77 1.36
N ASP A 62 -13.67 -3.64 1.97
CA ASP A 62 -13.32 -3.61 3.39
C ASP A 62 -12.14 -2.65 3.67
N LEU A 63 -11.49 -2.14 2.63
CA LEU A 63 -10.35 -1.25 2.75
C LEU A 63 -10.78 0.16 3.21
N ALA A 64 -10.14 0.63 4.27
CA ALA A 64 -10.28 1.99 4.77
C ALA A 64 -9.50 3.01 3.91
N ALA A 65 -8.35 2.61 3.35
CA ALA A 65 -7.49 3.45 2.56
C ALA A 65 -6.73 2.64 1.48
N VAL A 66 -6.43 3.29 0.36
CA VAL A 66 -5.59 2.75 -0.71
C VAL A 66 -4.51 3.75 -1.07
N LYS A 67 -3.28 3.31 -1.07
CA LYS A 67 -2.10 4.03 -1.56
C LYS A 67 -1.53 3.32 -2.76
N THR A 68 -1.22 4.06 -3.79
CA THR A 68 -0.59 3.51 -4.99
C THR A 68 0.74 4.19 -5.27
N HIS A 69 1.66 3.42 -5.80
CA HIS A 69 2.78 3.96 -6.55
C HIS A 69 2.25 4.31 -7.95
N ASN A 70 2.01 5.58 -8.17
CA ASN A 70 1.39 6.08 -9.40
C ASN A 70 2.29 7.09 -10.13
N PRO A 71 3.38 6.64 -10.76
CA PRO A 71 4.20 7.53 -11.60
C PRO A 71 3.42 8.05 -12.82
N PHE A 72 2.34 7.38 -13.16
CA PHE A 72 1.41 7.74 -14.24
C PHE A 72 -0.02 7.71 -13.73
N VAL A 73 -0.83 8.69 -14.10
CA VAL A 73 -2.24 8.77 -13.71
C VAL A 73 -3.05 7.53 -14.14
N VAL A 74 -2.68 6.88 -15.21
CA VAL A 74 -3.32 5.66 -15.70
C VAL A 74 -3.30 4.52 -14.69
N ASN A 75 -2.31 4.45 -13.80
CA ASN A 75 -2.26 3.44 -12.74
C ASN A 75 -3.50 3.48 -11.87
N ASP A 76 -3.89 4.67 -11.40
CA ASP A 76 -5.05 4.84 -10.51
C ASP A 76 -6.37 4.64 -11.26
N ILE A 77 -6.45 5.13 -12.51
CA ILE A 77 -7.65 4.97 -13.35
C ILE A 77 -7.91 3.48 -13.60
N VAL A 78 -6.89 2.73 -14.01
CA VAL A 78 -7.02 1.30 -14.29
C VAL A 78 -7.32 0.53 -13.00
N PHE A 79 -6.64 0.83 -11.90
CA PHE A 79 -6.89 0.19 -10.62
C PHE A 79 -8.34 0.40 -10.16
N SER A 80 -8.83 1.65 -10.17
CA SER A 80 -10.22 1.97 -9.81
C SER A 80 -11.23 1.23 -10.68
N ARG A 81 -11.02 1.23 -12.00
CA ARG A 81 -11.92 0.55 -12.97
C ARG A 81 -12.00 -0.96 -12.73
N GLU A 82 -10.87 -1.60 -12.49
CA GLU A 82 -10.78 -3.06 -12.37
C GLU A 82 -11.15 -3.59 -10.98
N THR A 83 -11.04 -2.77 -9.95
CA THR A 83 -11.32 -3.16 -8.57
C THR A 83 -12.64 -2.62 -8.03
N GLY A 84 -13.18 -1.59 -8.66
CA GLY A 84 -14.37 -0.86 -8.18
C GLY A 84 -14.06 0.07 -7.00
N PHE A 85 -12.80 0.24 -6.59
CA PHE A 85 -12.47 1.18 -5.54
C PHE A 85 -12.53 2.61 -6.07
N ASP A 86 -13.20 3.51 -5.34
CA ASP A 86 -13.37 4.90 -5.76
C ASP A 86 -12.03 5.64 -5.84
N VAL A 87 -11.67 6.11 -7.02
CA VAL A 87 -10.43 6.86 -7.25
C VAL A 87 -10.32 8.12 -6.38
N ALA A 88 -11.44 8.75 -6.04
CA ALA A 88 -11.46 9.92 -5.17
C ALA A 88 -11.09 9.61 -3.71
N ARG A 89 -11.07 8.34 -3.34
CA ARG A 89 -10.68 7.85 -2.01
C ARG A 89 -9.26 7.28 -1.96
N MET A 90 -8.53 7.36 -3.07
CA MET A 90 -7.14 6.89 -3.15
C MET A 90 -6.17 8.04 -2.87
N ASN A 91 -5.01 7.70 -2.32
CA ASN A 91 -3.89 8.62 -2.19
C ASN A 91 -4.20 9.95 -1.48
N ASN A 92 -5.03 9.93 -0.42
CA ASN A 92 -5.62 11.10 0.22
C ASN A 92 -4.62 12.16 0.71
N TYR A 93 -3.39 11.78 1.03
CA TYR A 93 -2.34 12.68 1.51
C TYR A 93 -1.23 12.92 0.49
N GLY A 94 -1.49 12.62 -0.77
CA GLY A 94 -0.56 12.80 -1.88
C GLY A 94 -0.04 11.47 -2.45
N CYS A 95 0.74 11.58 -3.49
CA CYS A 95 1.21 10.44 -4.27
C CYS A 95 2.42 10.84 -5.14
N SER A 96 2.92 9.92 -5.96
CA SER A 96 4.04 10.19 -6.85
C SER A 96 3.77 11.30 -7.87
N LEU A 97 2.52 11.49 -8.27
CA LEU A 97 2.13 12.60 -9.17
C LEU A 97 2.27 13.98 -8.51
N VAL A 98 2.18 14.05 -7.18
CA VAL A 98 2.28 15.29 -6.40
C VAL A 98 3.71 15.53 -5.93
N TRP A 99 4.31 14.51 -5.30
CA TRP A 99 5.60 14.63 -4.62
C TRP A 99 6.80 14.23 -5.47
N GLY A 100 6.56 13.69 -6.66
CA GLY A 100 7.58 13.07 -7.49
C GLY A 100 7.84 11.62 -7.12
N HIS A 101 8.67 10.98 -7.93
CA HIS A 101 8.95 9.55 -7.83
C HIS A 101 10.46 9.29 -7.67
N PRO A 102 11.02 9.38 -6.45
CA PRO A 102 12.39 8.96 -6.16
C PRO A 102 12.44 7.43 -6.08
N GLN A 103 12.45 6.76 -7.19
CA GLN A 103 12.25 5.32 -7.45
C GLN A 103 12.46 4.37 -6.25
N GLY A 104 13.65 4.38 -5.63
CA GLY A 104 13.99 3.49 -4.53
C GLY A 104 13.02 3.57 -3.34
N PRO A 105 12.83 4.73 -2.70
CA PRO A 105 12.05 4.84 -1.47
C PRO A 105 10.54 5.00 -1.69
N THR A 106 10.05 5.20 -2.92
CA THR A 106 8.64 5.57 -3.14
C THR A 106 7.66 4.54 -2.57
N GLY A 107 7.89 3.25 -2.79
CA GLY A 107 7.00 2.22 -2.27
C GLY A 107 6.96 2.21 -0.74
N LEU A 108 8.13 2.28 -0.10
CA LEU A 108 8.21 2.29 1.35
C LEU A 108 7.61 3.56 1.95
N ARG A 109 7.83 4.73 1.33
CA ARG A 109 7.20 5.99 1.73
C ARG A 109 5.68 5.88 1.67
N ALA A 110 5.13 5.35 0.58
CA ALA A 110 3.69 5.20 0.43
C ALA A 110 3.09 4.22 1.45
N ILE A 111 3.81 3.17 1.84
CA ILE A 111 3.39 2.27 2.93
C ILE A 111 3.41 3.02 4.27
N ILE A 112 4.42 3.83 4.56
CA ILE A 112 4.48 4.65 5.78
C ILE A 112 3.31 5.62 5.82
N GLU A 113 3.04 6.34 4.71
CA GLU A 113 1.89 7.25 4.61
C GLU A 113 0.55 6.51 4.80
N LEU A 114 0.43 5.28 4.29
CA LEU A 114 -0.76 4.45 4.50
C LEU A 114 -0.95 4.10 5.97
N VAL A 115 0.13 3.71 6.66
CA VAL A 115 0.10 3.43 8.11
C VAL A 115 -0.35 4.67 8.88
N GLU A 116 0.25 5.83 8.61
CA GLU A 116 -0.11 7.09 9.26
C GLU A 116 -1.58 7.48 8.99
N GLU A 117 -2.07 7.31 7.76
CA GLU A 117 -3.48 7.54 7.43
C GLU A 117 -4.40 6.64 8.25
N LEU A 118 -4.08 5.34 8.36
CA LEU A 118 -4.88 4.41 9.14
C LEU A 118 -4.86 4.75 10.64
N VAL A 119 -3.73 5.18 11.17
CA VAL A 119 -3.61 5.66 12.56
C VAL A 119 -4.50 6.89 12.78
N LEU A 120 -4.48 7.87 11.88
CA LEU A 120 -5.33 9.07 11.96
C LEU A 120 -6.83 8.75 11.87
N ARG A 121 -7.20 7.66 11.21
CA ARG A 121 -8.58 7.17 11.11
C ARG A 121 -9.04 6.35 12.33
N GLY A 122 -8.15 6.08 13.28
CA GLY A 122 -8.44 5.23 14.44
C GLY A 122 -8.32 3.73 14.15
N GLY A 123 -7.60 3.35 13.09
CA GLY A 123 -7.38 1.97 12.69
C GLY A 123 -8.02 1.60 11.36
N GLY A 124 -7.89 0.33 10.99
CA GLY A 124 -8.47 -0.25 9.79
C GLY A 124 -7.43 -0.97 8.92
N GLN A 125 -7.91 -1.50 7.81
CA GLN A 125 -7.07 -2.18 6.82
C GLN A 125 -6.85 -1.28 5.60
N GLY A 126 -5.62 -1.23 5.13
CA GLY A 126 -5.24 -0.47 3.96
C GLY A 126 -4.40 -1.28 2.98
N LEU A 127 -4.45 -0.92 1.73
CA LEU A 127 -3.70 -1.53 0.66
C LEU A 127 -2.70 -0.53 0.06
N PHE A 128 -1.45 -0.94 0.00
CA PHE A 128 -0.47 -0.38 -0.91
C PHE A 128 -0.33 -1.28 -2.14
N THR A 129 -0.22 -0.69 -3.33
CA THR A 129 0.16 -1.41 -4.53
C THR A 129 1.00 -0.55 -5.47
N GLY A 130 1.95 -1.17 -6.16
CA GLY A 130 2.86 -0.47 -7.06
C GLY A 130 3.42 -1.35 -8.14
N CYS A 131 3.50 -0.80 -9.35
CA CYS A 131 4.17 -1.42 -10.46
C CYS A 131 5.69 -1.25 -10.36
N ALA A 132 6.41 -2.14 -11.04
CA ALA A 132 7.86 -2.09 -11.20
C ALA A 132 8.23 -2.47 -12.63
N ALA A 133 9.45 -2.14 -13.02
CA ALA A 133 9.99 -2.48 -14.33
C ALA A 133 9.84 -3.98 -14.64
N GLY A 134 9.65 -4.30 -15.92
CA GLY A 134 9.44 -5.66 -16.37
C GLY A 134 8.02 -6.18 -16.19
N ASP A 135 7.04 -5.26 -16.25
CA ASP A 135 5.60 -5.56 -16.16
C ASP A 135 5.22 -6.33 -14.90
N SER A 136 5.89 -6.00 -13.79
CA SER A 136 5.69 -6.61 -12.49
C SER A 136 5.07 -5.62 -11.50
N ALA A 137 4.54 -6.15 -10.39
CA ALA A 137 4.01 -5.35 -9.30
C ALA A 137 4.07 -6.09 -7.97
N MET A 138 4.04 -5.32 -6.89
CA MET A 138 3.83 -5.81 -5.54
C MET A 138 2.68 -5.07 -4.87
N ALA A 139 2.04 -5.74 -3.93
CA ALA A 139 1.02 -5.16 -3.07
C ALA A 139 1.22 -5.63 -1.63
N VAL A 140 0.86 -4.76 -0.70
CA VAL A 140 0.93 -5.03 0.74
C VAL A 140 -0.37 -4.58 1.40
N VAL A 141 -1.01 -5.48 2.14
CA VAL A 141 -2.10 -5.13 3.03
C VAL A 141 -1.55 -4.87 4.42
N VAL A 142 -1.84 -3.68 4.93
CA VAL A 142 -1.50 -3.27 6.30
C VAL A 142 -2.76 -3.25 7.14
N ASP A 143 -2.66 -3.74 8.37
CA ASP A 143 -3.74 -3.74 9.35
C ASP A 143 -3.27 -2.96 10.58
N VAL A 144 -3.99 -1.91 10.93
CA VAL A 144 -3.74 -1.04 12.08
C VAL A 144 -4.91 -1.15 13.04
N ARG A 145 -4.64 -1.44 14.30
CA ARG A 145 -5.64 -1.58 15.34
C ARG A 145 -5.08 -1.27 16.72
N ASP A 146 -5.94 -1.11 17.71
CA ASP A 146 -5.49 -1.05 19.10
C ASP A 146 -4.81 -2.38 19.46
N ALA A 147 -3.68 -2.29 20.16
CA ALA A 147 -2.96 -3.44 20.68
C ALA A 147 -3.69 -3.91 21.95
N ALA A 148 -4.62 -4.85 21.77
CA ALA A 148 -5.23 -5.57 22.88
C ALA A 148 -4.24 -6.57 23.50
#